data_4b1cd6203a7be66f77707530c977dd42
#
_entry.id   4b1cd6203a7be66f77707530c977dd42
#
_cell.length_a   1.000
_cell.length_b   1.000
_cell.length_c   1.000
_cell.angle_alpha   90.00
_cell.angle_beta   90.00
_cell.angle_gamma   90.00
#
_symmetry.space_group_name_H-M   'P 1'
#
loop_
_entity.id
_entity.type
_entity.pdbx_description
1 polymer ?
#
loop_
_entity_poly.entity_id
_entity_poly.type
_entity_poly.pdbx_seq_one_letter_code
_entity_poly.pdbx_strand_id
1 'polypeptide(L)'
;MPTSNAPSLIPYNPNLNGNPASATGSAYPNGNPALGYNRPGVRNTDSAVPLHERGPVVHDYASDGPAPGNLALRWIYGSNVAAKNRDPRIQVIQYNEDSFILRQNVCVHWEAPFTYLLFGNDRALLIDTGATASAFHYPLRETVDAIMTRWGQARRRPNLPLTVVLTSGEDVAQNQGLVQFADRPGTILQPKPLEVMKRFHKLSAWPGGTGKIDLGGRVIEVIPTPGTHKDGISLYDPYTGFLFTGDFFYPGKIQISNDKDFADSLERLIQFRDAHPVKWVMGGHVEMMFVPGKAYPRFATYKPYERLLQMDPALLDEGLAHAREIAGKSLMLIRPNFILLNDVSPDQRTTVWPEGVPNIDPPRPF
;
A
#
# COMPACT_ATOMS: atom_id res chain seq x y z
N MET A 1 14.19 -41.66 8.69
CA MET A 1 14.63 -40.26 8.77
C MET A 1 14.28 -39.60 7.46
N PRO A 2 13.31 -38.72 7.36
CA PRO A 2 13.07 -37.95 6.16
C PRO A 2 13.83 -36.61 6.27
N THR A 3 14.57 -36.28 5.22
CA THR A 3 15.35 -35.07 5.02
C THR A 3 14.41 -33.88 4.83
N SER A 4 14.54 -32.85 5.66
CA SER A 4 13.86 -31.58 5.55
C SER A 4 14.41 -30.79 4.38
N ASN A 5 13.62 -30.56 3.34
CA ASN A 5 13.89 -29.54 2.34
C ASN A 5 13.52 -28.17 2.91
N ALA A 6 14.50 -27.44 3.40
CA ALA A 6 14.36 -26.02 3.66
C ALA A 6 14.36 -25.26 2.32
N PRO A 7 13.48 -24.25 2.10
CA PRO A 7 13.53 -23.44 0.90
C PRO A 7 14.82 -22.65 0.89
N SER A 8 15.54 -22.69 -0.25
CA SER A 8 16.79 -21.99 -0.48
C SER A 8 16.57 -20.48 -0.36
N LEU A 9 17.23 -19.85 0.60
CA LEU A 9 17.37 -18.42 0.70
C LEU A 9 18.13 -17.92 -0.54
N ILE A 10 17.54 -17.03 -1.33
CA ILE A 10 18.24 -16.29 -2.37
C ILE A 10 19.29 -15.42 -1.67
N PRO A 11 20.60 -15.59 -1.94
CA PRO A 11 21.61 -14.81 -1.27
C PRO A 11 21.48 -13.33 -1.67
N TYR A 12 21.53 -12.46 -0.67
CA TYR A 12 21.64 -11.02 -0.85
C TYR A 12 22.90 -10.70 -1.67
N ASN A 13 22.74 -10.09 -2.84
CA ASN A 13 23.84 -9.59 -3.65
C ASN A 13 24.04 -8.09 -3.39
N PRO A 14 25.07 -7.67 -2.64
CA PRO A 14 25.31 -6.27 -2.34
C PRO A 14 25.74 -5.44 -3.57
N ASN A 15 26.07 -6.06 -4.69
CA ASN A 15 26.54 -5.39 -5.91
C ASN A 15 25.40 -4.90 -6.83
N LEU A 16 24.11 -5.13 -6.48
CA LEU A 16 22.97 -4.53 -7.20
C LEU A 16 22.68 -3.08 -6.76
N ASN A 17 23.40 -2.57 -5.78
CA ASN A 17 23.29 -1.20 -5.33
C ASN A 17 24.31 -0.33 -6.08
N GLY A 18 23.96 0.11 -7.29
CA GLY A 18 24.65 1.23 -7.93
C GLY A 18 24.63 2.44 -6.99
N ASN A 19 25.82 2.91 -6.61
CA ASN A 19 26.05 4.06 -5.75
C ASN A 19 25.44 5.31 -6.41
N PRO A 20 24.44 6.00 -5.84
CA PRO A 20 24.01 7.27 -6.39
C PRO A 20 25.00 8.34 -5.94
N ALA A 21 25.94 8.69 -6.81
CA ALA A 21 26.70 9.90 -6.67
C ALA A 21 25.76 11.11 -6.72
N SER A 22 25.90 11.98 -5.70
CA SER A 22 25.50 13.38 -5.61
C SER A 22 24.41 13.87 -6.60
N ALA A 23 23.17 13.99 -6.14
CA ALA A 23 22.16 14.81 -6.80
C ALA A 23 21.78 15.97 -5.88
N THR A 24 22.29 17.14 -6.21
CA THR A 24 21.80 18.43 -5.76
C THR A 24 20.53 18.75 -6.56
N GLY A 25 19.39 18.98 -5.89
CA GLY A 25 18.26 19.73 -6.39
C GLY A 25 17.37 19.00 -7.39
N SER A 26 16.30 18.49 -6.94
CA SER A 26 14.99 18.27 -7.52
C SER A 26 14.32 17.06 -6.87
N ALA A 27 13.07 17.18 -6.47
CA ALA A 27 12.31 16.10 -5.85
C ALA A 27 12.04 14.91 -6.80
N TYR A 28 12.55 14.95 -8.01
CA TYR A 28 12.49 13.87 -8.99
C TYR A 28 13.88 13.64 -9.56
N PRO A 29 14.44 12.43 -9.51
CA PRO A 29 15.66 12.15 -10.26
C PRO A 29 15.37 12.41 -11.73
N ASN A 30 16.25 13.18 -12.32
CA ASN A 30 16.21 13.60 -13.71
C ASN A 30 15.78 12.49 -14.67
N GLY A 31 14.80 12.84 -15.48
CA GLY A 31 14.52 12.30 -16.77
C GLY A 31 14.83 10.82 -16.96
N ASN A 32 13.85 9.96 -16.73
CA ASN A 32 13.92 8.65 -17.35
C ASN A 32 13.72 8.81 -18.86
N PRO A 33 14.76 8.66 -19.70
CA PRO A 33 14.64 8.82 -21.14
C PRO A 33 13.89 7.69 -21.82
N ALA A 34 13.29 6.77 -21.08
CA ALA A 34 12.66 5.58 -21.61
C ALA A 34 11.12 5.72 -21.72
N LEU A 35 10.62 6.79 -22.34
CA LEU A 35 9.27 6.77 -22.92
C LEU A 35 9.29 6.48 -24.43
N GLY A 36 10.26 5.72 -24.87
CA GLY A 36 10.34 5.16 -26.23
C GLY A 36 10.15 3.66 -26.23
N TYR A 37 9.02 3.15 -25.70
CA TYR A 37 8.65 1.77 -25.98
C TYR A 37 7.89 1.70 -27.30
N ASN A 38 8.61 1.44 -28.38
CA ASN A 38 8.01 0.80 -29.57
C ASN A 38 7.57 -0.61 -29.17
N ARG A 39 6.30 -0.80 -28.82
CA ARG A 39 5.72 -2.14 -28.78
C ARG A 39 5.65 -2.68 -30.23
N PRO A 40 6.22 -3.84 -30.54
CA PRO A 40 5.94 -4.51 -31.81
C PRO A 40 4.47 -4.94 -31.81
N GLY A 41 3.67 -4.37 -32.67
CA GLY A 41 2.28 -4.81 -32.89
C GLY A 41 1.19 -3.72 -32.86
N VAL A 42 1.45 -2.53 -32.36
CA VAL A 42 0.51 -1.42 -32.51
C VAL A 42 0.69 -0.82 -33.90
N ARG A 43 -0.22 -1.12 -34.83
CA ARG A 43 -0.28 -0.39 -36.10
C ARG A 43 -0.57 1.07 -35.77
N ASN A 44 0.37 1.95 -36.02
CA ASN A 44 0.25 3.39 -35.81
C ASN A 44 -0.66 3.98 -36.89
N THR A 45 -1.96 3.71 -36.79
CA THR A 45 -2.98 4.27 -37.70
C THR A 45 -3.27 5.75 -37.42
N ASP A 46 -2.78 6.25 -36.27
CA ASP A 46 -3.00 7.65 -35.82
C ASP A 46 -1.95 8.65 -36.33
N SER A 47 -0.98 8.23 -37.16
CA SER A 47 0.12 9.11 -37.56
C SER A 47 -0.29 10.29 -38.47
N ALA A 48 -1.50 10.25 -39.03
CA ALA A 48 -2.01 11.30 -39.93
C ALA A 48 -2.78 12.42 -39.21
N VAL A 49 -3.17 12.21 -37.93
CA VAL A 49 -3.96 13.20 -37.17
C VAL A 49 -3.02 14.06 -36.32
N PRO A 50 -3.10 15.39 -36.40
CA PRO A 50 -2.31 16.29 -35.52
C PRO A 50 -2.52 15.97 -34.04
N LEU A 51 -1.47 16.11 -33.20
CA LEU A 51 -1.52 15.73 -31.77
C LEU A 51 -2.69 16.37 -31.02
N HIS A 52 -3.05 17.62 -31.35
CA HIS A 52 -4.14 18.35 -30.72
C HIS A 52 -5.54 17.88 -31.13
N GLU A 53 -5.65 17.12 -32.22
CA GLU A 53 -6.90 16.54 -32.70
C GLU A 53 -7.10 15.07 -32.28
N ARG A 54 -6.07 14.47 -31.68
CA ARG A 54 -6.14 13.07 -31.23
C ARG A 54 -6.99 12.98 -29.98
N GLY A 55 -7.96 12.09 -29.97
CA GLY A 55 -8.80 11.78 -28.83
C GLY A 55 -8.00 11.22 -27.62
N PRO A 56 -8.65 11.07 -26.46
CA PRO A 56 -8.04 10.44 -25.29
C PRO A 56 -7.49 9.06 -25.58
N VAL A 57 -6.37 8.70 -24.96
CA VAL A 57 -5.86 7.33 -24.99
C VAL A 57 -6.72 6.49 -24.05
N VAL A 58 -7.29 5.40 -24.58
CA VAL A 58 -8.09 4.43 -23.81
C VAL A 58 -7.25 3.16 -23.63
N HIS A 59 -7.22 2.65 -22.39
CA HIS A 59 -6.60 1.37 -22.05
C HIS A 59 -7.67 0.31 -21.82
N ASP A 60 -7.45 -0.90 -22.35
CA ASP A 60 -8.30 -2.04 -22.06
C ASP A 60 -7.78 -2.79 -20.83
N TYR A 61 -8.32 -2.42 -19.66
CA TYR A 61 -7.95 -3.02 -18.40
C TYR A 61 -8.48 -4.44 -18.21
N ALA A 62 -9.43 -4.89 -19.01
CA ALA A 62 -10.06 -6.20 -18.86
C ALA A 62 -9.26 -7.33 -19.53
N SER A 63 -8.52 -7.00 -20.60
CA SER A 63 -7.82 -8.00 -21.43
C SER A 63 -6.41 -8.35 -20.94
N ASP A 64 -5.78 -7.50 -20.13
CA ASP A 64 -4.33 -7.52 -19.84
C ASP A 64 -3.98 -7.87 -18.38
N GLY A 65 -4.83 -8.59 -17.66
CA GLY A 65 -4.58 -8.84 -16.23
C GLY A 65 -3.62 -10.00 -15.93
N PRO A 66 -2.98 -10.09 -14.79
CA PRO A 66 -2.39 -8.98 -14.03
C PRO A 66 -1.21 -8.35 -14.75
N ALA A 67 -1.27 -7.04 -14.97
CA ALA A 67 -0.22 -6.31 -15.68
C ALA A 67 1.11 -6.33 -14.89
N PRO A 68 2.24 -6.51 -15.58
CA PRO A 68 3.54 -6.48 -14.94
C PRO A 68 3.90 -5.09 -14.43
N GLY A 69 4.76 -5.05 -13.43
CA GLY A 69 5.32 -3.83 -12.88
C GLY A 69 6.54 -4.11 -12.02
N ASN A 70 7.17 -3.06 -11.51
CA ASN A 70 8.41 -3.16 -10.76
C ASN A 70 8.18 -2.94 -9.25
N LEU A 71 8.46 -3.97 -8.45
CA LEU A 71 8.56 -3.92 -6.99
C LEU A 71 9.98 -4.20 -6.49
N ALA A 72 10.94 -4.39 -7.40
CA ALA A 72 12.34 -4.65 -7.08
C ALA A 72 13.07 -3.34 -6.75
N LEU A 73 12.73 -2.73 -5.63
CA LEU A 73 13.29 -1.46 -5.21
C LEU A 73 13.44 -1.40 -3.70
N ARG A 74 14.26 -0.46 -3.27
CA ARG A 74 14.46 -0.16 -1.87
C ARG A 74 13.57 1.00 -1.45
N TRP A 75 12.82 0.81 -0.40
CA TRP A 75 12.05 1.87 0.23
C TRP A 75 12.96 2.80 1.03
N ILE A 76 12.58 4.08 1.12
CA ILE A 76 13.19 5.01 2.06
C ILE A 76 13.06 4.44 3.48
N TYR A 77 14.09 4.57 4.28
CA TYR A 77 14.18 3.89 5.57
C TYR A 77 14.45 4.83 6.75
N GLY A 78 14.46 6.15 6.49
CA GLY A 78 14.64 7.16 7.51
C GLY A 78 16.08 7.32 8.01
N SER A 79 16.22 7.84 9.21
CA SER A 79 17.50 8.12 9.85
C SER A 79 17.40 7.91 11.36
N ASN A 80 18.48 7.42 11.97
CA ASN A 80 18.60 7.33 13.42
C ASN A 80 18.66 8.70 14.12
N VAL A 81 18.92 9.75 13.36
CA VAL A 81 18.80 11.14 13.79
C VAL A 81 17.86 11.83 12.80
N ALA A 82 16.59 12.01 13.17
CA ALA A 82 15.55 12.51 12.29
C ALA A 82 15.93 13.85 11.61
N ALA A 83 16.60 14.76 12.33
CA ALA A 83 17.08 16.02 11.79
C ALA A 83 18.17 15.87 10.69
N LYS A 84 18.80 14.70 10.60
CA LYS A 84 19.80 14.39 9.57
C LYS A 84 19.22 13.58 8.42
N ASN A 85 17.92 13.32 8.45
CA ASN A 85 17.26 12.57 7.37
C ASN A 85 17.36 13.33 6.04
N ARG A 86 17.75 12.61 4.98
CA ARG A 86 17.85 13.12 3.60
C ARG A 86 16.82 12.50 2.67
N ASP A 87 16.01 11.57 3.15
CA ASP A 87 14.95 10.98 2.37
C ASP A 87 13.89 12.02 1.97
N PRO A 88 13.24 11.89 0.82
CA PRO A 88 12.13 12.77 0.44
C PRO A 88 10.97 12.62 1.44
N ARG A 89 10.11 13.64 1.54
CA ARG A 89 8.92 13.58 2.40
C ARG A 89 7.94 12.50 1.98
N ILE A 90 7.89 12.22 0.67
CA ILE A 90 7.14 11.12 0.05
C ILE A 90 8.05 10.48 -0.99
N GLN A 91 8.25 9.18 -0.91
CA GLN A 91 8.83 8.40 -2.01
C GLN A 91 7.69 7.99 -2.95
N VAL A 92 7.85 8.27 -4.22
CA VAL A 92 6.90 7.88 -5.27
C VAL A 92 7.53 6.83 -6.16
N ILE A 93 6.85 5.70 -6.27
CA ILE A 93 7.24 4.60 -7.16
C ILE A 93 6.14 4.39 -8.19
N GLN A 94 6.51 4.41 -9.44
CA GLN A 94 5.65 3.98 -10.52
C GLN A 94 5.78 2.47 -10.68
N TYR A 95 4.74 1.71 -10.27
CA TYR A 95 4.70 0.26 -10.44
C TYR A 95 4.58 -0.13 -11.92
N ASN A 96 3.62 0.48 -12.60
CA ASN A 96 3.41 0.45 -14.05
C ASN A 96 2.85 1.79 -14.53
N GLU A 97 2.48 1.90 -15.80
CA GLU A 97 2.00 3.17 -16.39
C GLU A 97 0.79 3.77 -15.66
N ASP A 98 -0.06 2.93 -15.06
CA ASP A 98 -1.34 3.34 -14.48
C ASP A 98 -1.45 3.04 -12.98
N SER A 99 -0.34 2.75 -12.31
CA SER A 99 -0.33 2.39 -10.88
C SER A 99 0.92 2.93 -10.18
N PHE A 100 0.70 3.63 -9.06
CA PHE A 100 1.76 4.26 -8.27
C PHE A 100 1.63 3.86 -6.80
N ILE A 101 2.78 3.69 -6.15
CA ILE A 101 2.90 3.45 -4.72
C ILE A 101 3.65 4.62 -4.12
N LEU A 102 3.03 5.25 -3.12
CA LEU A 102 3.60 6.39 -2.40
C LEU A 102 3.92 5.94 -0.98
N ARG A 103 5.10 6.29 -0.49
CA ARG A 103 5.48 6.01 0.88
C ARG A 103 5.75 7.28 1.64
N GLN A 104 5.12 7.45 2.80
CA GLN A 104 5.41 8.52 3.73
C GLN A 104 6.81 8.34 4.34
N ASN A 105 7.52 9.45 4.61
CA ASN A 105 8.84 9.41 5.22
C ASN A 105 8.78 8.90 6.66
N VAL A 106 9.65 7.96 7.00
CA VAL A 106 9.75 7.32 8.33
C VAL A 106 10.02 8.33 9.45
N CYS A 107 10.77 9.41 9.16
CA CYS A 107 11.04 10.46 10.12
C CYS A 107 9.90 11.49 10.25
N VAL A 108 8.89 11.45 9.38
CA VAL A 108 7.66 12.24 9.51
C VAL A 108 6.64 11.48 10.35
N HIS A 109 6.49 10.18 10.08
CA HIS A 109 5.68 9.29 10.90
C HIS A 109 6.32 7.90 10.94
N TRP A 110 6.42 7.31 12.12
CA TRP A 110 7.15 6.06 12.35
C TRP A 110 6.55 4.85 11.63
N GLU A 111 5.25 4.82 11.37
CA GLU A 111 4.61 3.77 10.56
C GLU A 111 5.00 3.90 9.10
N ALA A 112 5.27 5.11 8.63
CA ALA A 112 5.61 5.37 7.24
C ALA A 112 4.65 4.70 6.25
N PRO A 113 3.32 4.98 6.38
CA PRO A 113 2.33 4.26 5.62
C PRO A 113 2.48 4.43 4.11
N PHE A 114 1.98 3.43 3.40
CA PHE A 114 1.85 3.43 1.96
C PHE A 114 0.47 3.92 1.55
N THR A 115 0.42 4.67 0.48
CA THR A 115 -0.80 5.06 -0.23
C THR A 115 -0.67 4.63 -1.69
N TYR A 116 -1.78 4.25 -2.31
CA TYR A 116 -1.75 3.72 -3.66
C TYR A 116 -2.60 4.58 -4.57
N LEU A 117 -2.04 5.02 -5.70
CA LEU A 117 -2.74 5.82 -6.70
C LEU A 117 -2.90 5.01 -7.98
N LEU A 118 -4.14 4.71 -8.33
CA LEU A 118 -4.52 3.88 -9.46
C LEU A 118 -5.29 4.71 -10.47
N PHE A 119 -4.99 4.53 -11.76
CA PHE A 119 -5.68 5.21 -12.84
C PHE A 119 -6.53 4.25 -13.65
N GLY A 120 -7.72 4.70 -13.99
CA GLY A 120 -8.57 4.13 -15.03
C GLY A 120 -8.84 5.15 -16.12
N ASN A 121 -9.71 4.81 -17.10
CA ASN A 121 -9.97 5.72 -18.20
C ASN A 121 -10.75 6.97 -17.79
N ASP A 122 -11.57 6.94 -16.74
CA ASP A 122 -12.51 8.02 -16.42
C ASP A 122 -12.21 8.69 -15.07
N ARG A 123 -11.43 8.07 -14.19
CA ARG A 123 -11.02 8.61 -12.90
C ARG A 123 -9.80 7.94 -12.32
N ALA A 124 -9.18 8.59 -11.36
CA ALA A 124 -8.16 8.00 -10.50
C ALA A 124 -8.76 7.59 -9.15
N LEU A 125 -8.14 6.62 -8.50
CA LEU A 125 -8.42 6.18 -7.14
C LEU A 125 -7.17 6.35 -6.28
N LEU A 126 -7.30 7.05 -5.15
CA LEU A 126 -6.30 7.08 -4.10
C LEU A 126 -6.79 6.19 -2.96
N ILE A 127 -6.01 5.18 -2.59
CA ILE A 127 -6.27 4.28 -1.47
C ILE A 127 -5.41 4.74 -0.31
N ASP A 128 -6.07 5.12 0.80
CA ASP A 128 -5.52 5.70 2.02
C ASP A 128 -4.84 7.07 1.82
N THR A 129 -4.59 7.77 2.90
CA THR A 129 -4.06 9.14 2.86
C THR A 129 -2.93 9.38 3.85
N GLY A 130 -2.39 8.33 4.45
CA GLY A 130 -1.25 8.42 5.36
C GLY A 130 -1.57 9.02 6.72
N ALA A 131 -0.54 9.10 7.55
CA ALA A 131 -0.62 9.36 8.99
C ALA A 131 -0.37 10.84 9.37
N THR A 132 -0.37 11.77 8.41
CA THR A 132 -0.01 13.16 8.69
C THR A 132 -0.92 14.14 7.93
N ALA A 133 -1.63 14.98 8.69
CA ALA A 133 -2.54 15.99 8.13
C ALA A 133 -1.80 17.18 7.48
N SER A 134 -0.65 17.55 8.03
CA SER A 134 0.12 18.72 7.61
C SER A 134 0.73 18.53 6.22
N ALA A 135 0.29 19.32 5.24
CA ALA A 135 0.87 19.36 3.90
C ALA A 135 2.34 19.83 3.90
N PHE A 136 2.77 20.59 4.91
CA PHE A 136 4.17 20.99 5.04
C PHE A 136 5.08 19.77 5.32
N HIS A 137 4.67 18.84 6.17
CA HIS A 137 5.45 17.66 6.50
C HIS A 137 5.19 16.49 5.54
N TYR A 138 3.99 16.39 5.02
CA TYR A 138 3.53 15.33 4.13
C TYR A 138 2.68 15.91 2.99
N PRO A 139 3.28 16.43 1.90
CA PRO A 139 2.58 17.10 0.82
C PRO A 139 1.87 16.11 -0.12
N LEU A 140 0.90 15.35 0.43
CA LEU A 140 0.25 14.25 -0.31
C LEU A 140 -0.56 14.78 -1.49
N ARG A 141 -1.41 15.80 -1.27
CA ARG A 141 -2.24 16.39 -2.33
C ARG A 141 -1.38 16.90 -3.47
N GLU A 142 -0.35 17.69 -3.17
CA GLU A 142 0.56 18.24 -4.18
C GLU A 142 1.23 17.13 -4.99
N THR A 143 1.68 16.07 -4.32
CA THR A 143 2.30 14.90 -4.95
C THR A 143 1.32 14.18 -5.87
N VAL A 144 0.09 13.93 -5.40
CA VAL A 144 -0.98 13.29 -6.18
C VAL A 144 -1.35 14.13 -7.39
N ASP A 145 -1.53 15.45 -7.22
CA ASP A 145 -1.86 16.38 -8.30
C ASP A 145 -0.77 16.42 -9.38
N ALA A 146 0.50 16.40 -8.98
CA ALA A 146 1.62 16.36 -9.91
C ALA A 146 1.65 15.06 -10.75
N ILE A 147 1.36 13.92 -10.10
CA ILE A 147 1.28 12.63 -10.80
C ILE A 147 0.07 12.62 -11.74
N MET A 148 -1.11 13.04 -11.27
CA MET A 148 -2.34 13.09 -12.06
C MET A 148 -2.21 14.02 -13.28
N THR A 149 -1.57 15.18 -13.12
CA THR A 149 -1.31 16.13 -14.21
C THR A 149 -0.41 15.49 -15.27
N ARG A 150 0.68 14.87 -14.87
CA ARG A 150 1.62 14.20 -15.81
C ARG A 150 0.97 13.03 -16.53
N TRP A 151 0.23 12.19 -15.80
CA TRP A 151 -0.51 11.07 -16.38
C TRP A 151 -1.58 11.56 -17.35
N GLY A 152 -2.36 12.58 -16.95
CA GLY A 152 -3.41 13.18 -17.76
C GLY A 152 -2.87 13.80 -19.06
N GLN A 153 -1.71 14.44 -19.02
CA GLN A 153 -1.04 14.97 -20.22
C GLN A 153 -0.64 13.81 -21.16
N ALA A 154 -0.01 12.75 -20.62
CA ALA A 154 0.41 11.61 -21.42
C ALA A 154 -0.78 10.87 -22.06
N ARG A 155 -1.92 10.81 -21.39
CA ARG A 155 -3.14 10.14 -21.84
C ARG A 155 -4.14 11.05 -22.54
N ARG A 156 -3.83 12.35 -22.70
CA ARG A 156 -4.74 13.38 -23.25
C ARG A 156 -6.09 13.44 -22.50
N ARG A 157 -6.01 13.32 -21.17
CA ARG A 157 -7.14 13.37 -20.22
C ARG A 157 -6.89 14.41 -19.13
N PRO A 158 -6.94 15.70 -19.45
CA PRO A 158 -6.82 16.75 -18.44
C PRO A 158 -8.01 16.69 -17.48
N ASN A 159 -7.80 17.11 -16.23
CA ASN A 159 -8.85 17.22 -15.22
C ASN A 159 -9.55 15.90 -14.85
N LEU A 160 -8.79 14.80 -14.81
CA LEU A 160 -9.31 13.51 -14.38
C LEU A 160 -9.85 13.60 -12.93
N PRO A 161 -11.11 13.19 -12.65
CA PRO A 161 -11.65 13.16 -11.30
C PRO A 161 -10.86 12.19 -10.40
N LEU A 162 -10.84 12.48 -9.08
CA LEU A 162 -10.23 11.64 -8.07
C LEU A 162 -11.29 11.06 -7.13
N THR A 163 -11.20 9.78 -6.82
CA THR A 163 -11.91 9.18 -5.69
C THR A 163 -10.87 8.82 -4.62
N VAL A 164 -11.15 9.17 -3.37
CA VAL A 164 -10.31 8.80 -2.22
C VAL A 164 -11.06 7.80 -1.38
N VAL A 165 -10.47 6.64 -1.17
CA VAL A 165 -11.02 5.54 -0.38
C VAL A 165 -10.06 5.21 0.76
N LEU A 166 -10.59 4.95 1.93
CA LEU A 166 -9.85 4.57 3.13
C LEU A 166 -10.10 3.09 3.40
N THR A 167 -9.05 2.32 3.65
CA THR A 167 -9.17 0.93 4.08
C THR A 167 -9.76 0.84 5.49
N SER A 168 -9.58 1.88 6.33
CA SER A 168 -10.38 2.17 7.52
C SER A 168 -10.50 3.67 7.74
N GLY A 169 -11.72 4.15 7.98
CA GLY A 169 -11.98 5.53 8.38
C GLY A 169 -11.62 5.82 9.84
N GLU A 170 -11.49 4.78 10.66
CA GLU A 170 -11.12 4.87 12.08
C GLU A 170 -9.60 4.89 12.28
N ASP A 171 -8.83 4.33 11.35
CA ASP A 171 -7.38 4.25 11.44
C ASP A 171 -6.70 5.59 11.15
N VAL A 172 -5.98 6.11 12.15
CA VAL A 172 -5.26 7.38 12.03
C VAL A 172 -4.06 7.30 11.07
N ALA A 173 -3.45 6.13 10.92
CA ALA A 173 -2.33 5.93 10.01
C ALA A 173 -2.75 6.02 8.54
N GLN A 174 -4.04 5.85 8.25
CA GLN A 174 -4.58 5.80 6.89
C GLN A 174 -5.41 7.03 6.52
N ASN A 175 -5.91 7.81 7.50
CA ASN A 175 -6.93 8.82 7.24
C ASN A 175 -6.50 10.28 7.51
N GLN A 176 -5.32 10.53 8.09
CA GLN A 176 -4.95 11.89 8.51
C GLN A 176 -4.74 12.86 7.34
N GLY A 177 -4.18 12.40 6.23
CA GLY A 177 -4.00 13.23 5.04
C GLY A 177 -5.29 13.55 4.28
N LEU A 178 -6.43 12.94 4.63
CA LEU A 178 -7.72 13.15 3.97
C LEU A 178 -8.13 14.63 3.95
N VAL A 179 -7.80 15.37 5.00
CA VAL A 179 -8.08 16.81 5.12
C VAL A 179 -7.48 17.62 3.98
N GLN A 180 -6.38 17.19 3.38
CA GLN A 180 -5.73 17.87 2.27
C GLN A 180 -6.57 17.84 0.98
N PHE A 181 -7.56 16.97 0.89
CA PHE A 181 -8.43 16.79 -0.28
C PHE A 181 -9.82 17.38 -0.10
N ALA A 182 -10.14 17.94 1.07
CA ALA A 182 -11.49 18.41 1.42
C ALA A 182 -12.03 19.48 0.44
N ASP A 183 -11.15 20.34 -0.05
CA ASP A 183 -11.47 21.42 -0.99
C ASP A 183 -10.94 21.19 -2.41
N ARG A 184 -10.44 19.98 -2.70
CA ARG A 184 -9.90 19.66 -4.02
C ARG A 184 -11.04 19.48 -5.04
N PRO A 185 -11.09 20.30 -6.12
CA PRO A 185 -12.12 20.15 -7.14
C PRO A 185 -12.12 18.77 -7.81
N GLY A 186 -13.29 18.27 -8.19
CA GLY A 186 -13.42 16.99 -8.87
C GLY A 186 -13.04 15.79 -8.03
N THR A 187 -13.11 15.90 -6.69
CA THR A 187 -12.76 14.83 -5.76
C THR A 187 -14.00 14.32 -5.04
N ILE A 188 -14.10 13.00 -4.96
CA ILE A 188 -15.09 12.27 -4.16
C ILE A 188 -14.35 11.63 -3.00
N LEU A 189 -14.74 11.95 -1.76
CA LEU A 189 -14.17 11.39 -0.55
C LEU A 189 -15.09 10.31 0.02
N GLN A 190 -14.54 9.15 0.37
CA GLN A 190 -15.26 8.15 1.14
C GLN A 190 -15.68 8.75 2.48
N PRO A 191 -16.95 8.65 2.88
CA PRO A 191 -17.38 9.05 4.20
C PRO A 191 -16.86 8.08 5.27
N LYS A 192 -16.43 8.61 6.43
CA LYS A 192 -15.89 7.80 7.54
C LYS A 192 -16.95 6.98 8.29
N PRO A 193 -18.19 7.50 8.61
CA PRO A 193 -19.14 6.70 9.38
C PRO A 193 -19.55 5.43 8.64
N LEU A 194 -19.43 4.28 9.31
CA LEU A 194 -19.64 2.94 8.74
C LEU A 194 -20.96 2.84 7.91
N GLU A 195 -22.08 3.29 8.46
CA GLU A 195 -23.36 3.20 7.75
C GLU A 195 -23.44 4.05 6.48
N VAL A 196 -22.67 5.15 6.43
CA VAL A 196 -22.58 5.99 5.23
C VAL A 196 -21.59 5.39 4.23
N MET A 197 -20.46 4.86 4.72
CA MET A 197 -19.48 4.16 3.92
C MET A 197 -20.08 2.91 3.23
N LYS A 198 -20.89 2.13 3.93
CA LYS A 198 -21.63 0.99 3.34
C LYS A 198 -22.50 1.41 2.17
N ARG A 199 -23.26 2.51 2.29
CA ARG A 199 -24.06 3.05 1.19
C ARG A 199 -23.20 3.56 0.04
N PHE A 200 -22.07 4.21 0.35
CA PHE A 200 -21.11 4.72 -0.63
C PHE A 200 -20.58 3.58 -1.53
N HIS A 201 -20.22 2.46 -0.92
CA HIS A 201 -19.74 1.27 -1.65
C HIS A 201 -20.86 0.32 -2.11
N LYS A 202 -22.12 0.67 -1.87
CA LYS A 202 -23.31 -0.17 -2.20
C LYS A 202 -23.24 -1.57 -1.56
N LEU A 203 -22.72 -1.67 -0.34
CA LEU A 203 -22.65 -2.90 0.42
C LEU A 203 -24.02 -3.17 1.05
N SER A 204 -24.76 -4.12 0.47
CA SER A 204 -26.12 -4.46 0.88
C SER A 204 -26.18 -5.24 2.20
N ALA A 205 -25.11 -5.98 2.48
CA ALA A 205 -24.95 -6.75 3.72
C ALA A 205 -23.56 -6.48 4.30
N TRP A 206 -23.47 -6.29 5.62
CA TRP A 206 -22.22 -6.10 6.32
C TRP A 206 -22.02 -7.20 7.38
N PRO A 207 -20.86 -7.87 7.37
CA PRO A 207 -19.71 -7.75 6.47
C PRO A 207 -19.79 -8.67 5.24
N GLY A 208 -20.97 -9.14 4.87
CA GLY A 208 -21.20 -9.96 3.67
C GLY A 208 -21.28 -9.10 2.40
N GLY A 209 -21.05 -9.72 1.25
CA GLY A 209 -21.11 -9.06 -0.05
C GLY A 209 -19.86 -8.28 -0.41
N THR A 210 -19.83 -7.81 -1.65
CA THR A 210 -18.75 -6.99 -2.20
C THR A 210 -19.32 -5.75 -2.88
N GLY A 211 -18.53 -4.66 -2.88
CA GLY A 211 -18.79 -3.45 -3.64
C GLY A 211 -17.88 -3.34 -4.85
N LYS A 212 -18.15 -2.36 -5.72
CA LYS A 212 -17.31 -2.09 -6.90
C LYS A 212 -17.11 -0.60 -7.09
N ILE A 213 -15.90 -0.24 -7.50
CA ILE A 213 -15.54 1.11 -7.92
C ILE A 213 -15.02 1.03 -9.35
N ASP A 214 -15.80 1.54 -10.31
CA ASP A 214 -15.39 1.58 -11.70
C ASP A 214 -14.60 2.87 -11.97
N LEU A 215 -13.38 2.71 -12.45
CA LEU A 215 -12.48 3.81 -12.81
C LEU A 215 -12.51 4.10 -14.33
N GLY A 216 -13.46 3.53 -15.05
CA GLY A 216 -13.52 3.56 -16.51
C GLY A 216 -12.84 2.34 -17.11
N GLY A 217 -13.48 1.18 -16.97
CA GLY A 217 -12.97 -0.13 -17.42
C GLY A 217 -12.03 -0.83 -16.46
N ARG A 218 -11.40 -0.12 -15.50
CA ARG A 218 -10.68 -0.70 -14.37
C ARG A 218 -11.60 -0.76 -13.16
N VAL A 219 -12.10 -1.94 -12.85
CA VAL A 219 -13.09 -2.14 -11.77
C VAL A 219 -12.39 -2.68 -10.53
N ILE A 220 -12.38 -1.90 -9.47
CA ILE A 220 -11.82 -2.27 -8.17
C ILE A 220 -12.93 -2.91 -7.34
N GLU A 221 -12.68 -4.08 -6.78
CA GLU A 221 -13.62 -4.75 -5.89
C GLU A 221 -13.36 -4.34 -4.42
N VAL A 222 -14.44 -4.06 -3.69
CA VAL A 222 -14.40 -3.66 -2.29
C VAL A 222 -14.94 -4.81 -1.44
N ILE A 223 -14.11 -5.31 -0.54
CA ILE A 223 -14.37 -6.49 0.28
C ILE A 223 -14.39 -6.06 1.74
N PRO A 224 -15.49 -6.20 2.48
CA PRO A 224 -15.50 -5.93 3.92
C PRO A 224 -14.53 -6.83 4.69
N THR A 225 -13.66 -6.22 5.49
CA THR A 225 -12.67 -6.92 6.32
C THR A 225 -12.60 -6.33 7.73
N PRO A 226 -13.70 -6.34 8.51
CA PRO A 226 -13.64 -5.98 9.92
C PRO A 226 -12.78 -6.97 10.71
N GLY A 227 -12.28 -6.53 11.88
CA GLY A 227 -11.52 -7.39 12.79
C GLY A 227 -10.34 -6.67 13.45
N THR A 228 -9.61 -5.84 12.71
CA THR A 228 -8.70 -4.83 13.27
C THR A 228 -9.47 -3.54 13.57
N HIS A 229 -10.28 -3.10 12.63
CA HIS A 229 -11.24 -2.00 12.75
C HIS A 229 -12.65 -2.49 12.34
N LYS A 230 -13.69 -1.94 12.94
CA LYS A 230 -15.08 -2.37 12.64
C LYS A 230 -15.55 -1.93 11.25
N ASP A 231 -14.93 -0.90 10.67
CA ASP A 231 -15.21 -0.34 9.35
C ASP A 231 -14.19 -0.77 8.29
N GLY A 232 -13.35 -1.77 8.63
CA GLY A 232 -12.27 -2.24 7.76
C GLY A 232 -12.77 -2.78 6.42
N ILE A 233 -12.13 -2.38 5.33
CA ILE A 233 -12.34 -2.91 3.98
C ILE A 233 -10.99 -3.21 3.32
N SER A 234 -10.97 -4.23 2.48
CA SER A 234 -9.87 -4.50 1.54
C SER A 234 -10.33 -4.21 0.12
N LEU A 235 -9.38 -3.87 -0.76
CA LEU A 235 -9.68 -3.59 -2.16
C LEU A 235 -8.87 -4.52 -3.06
N TYR A 236 -9.51 -5.05 -4.10
CA TYR A 236 -8.82 -5.86 -5.10
C TYR A 236 -8.83 -5.18 -6.44
N ASP A 237 -7.65 -5.09 -7.03
CA ASP A 237 -7.44 -4.56 -8.37
C ASP A 237 -7.04 -5.69 -9.33
N PRO A 238 -7.93 -6.13 -10.22
CA PRO A 238 -7.62 -7.22 -11.14
C PRO A 238 -6.52 -6.86 -12.15
N TYR A 239 -6.33 -5.56 -12.45
CA TYR A 239 -5.30 -5.12 -13.39
C TYR A 239 -3.88 -5.30 -12.86
N THR A 240 -3.65 -5.15 -11.56
CA THR A 240 -2.33 -5.42 -10.94
C THR A 240 -2.27 -6.78 -10.26
N GLY A 241 -3.41 -7.38 -9.95
CA GLY A 241 -3.52 -8.55 -9.09
C GLY A 241 -3.25 -8.22 -7.62
N PHE A 242 -3.33 -6.95 -7.21
CA PHE A 242 -3.07 -6.53 -5.84
C PHE A 242 -4.33 -6.57 -4.99
N LEU A 243 -4.18 -7.15 -3.80
CA LEU A 243 -5.16 -7.10 -2.72
C LEU A 243 -4.65 -6.14 -1.65
N PHE A 244 -5.21 -4.93 -1.62
CA PHE A 244 -4.87 -3.88 -0.66
C PHE A 244 -5.63 -4.11 0.64
N THR A 245 -4.93 -4.35 1.72
CA THR A 245 -5.52 -4.77 3.00
C THR A 245 -5.38 -3.72 4.11
N GLY A 246 -4.71 -2.59 3.85
CA GLY A 246 -4.45 -1.59 4.89
C GLY A 246 -3.81 -2.23 6.11
N ASP A 247 -4.35 -1.96 7.29
CA ASP A 247 -3.89 -2.52 8.56
C ASP A 247 -4.65 -3.79 8.98
N PHE A 248 -5.42 -4.37 8.06
CA PHE A 248 -6.06 -5.65 8.31
C PHE A 248 -5.06 -6.81 8.25
N PHE A 249 -4.20 -6.85 7.18
CA PHE A 249 -3.18 -7.90 7.04
C PHE A 249 -1.94 -7.34 6.33
N TYR A 250 -0.82 -7.26 7.06
CA TYR A 250 0.40 -6.59 6.60
C TYR A 250 1.64 -7.19 7.31
N PRO A 251 2.86 -6.95 6.80
CA PRO A 251 4.08 -7.42 7.45
C PRO A 251 4.40 -6.58 8.68
N GLY A 252 3.64 -6.78 9.75
CA GLY A 252 3.72 -5.98 10.97
C GLY A 252 3.03 -6.62 12.17
N LYS A 253 2.73 -5.78 13.16
CA LYS A 253 2.06 -6.14 14.42
C LYS A 253 0.56 -5.87 14.30
N ILE A 254 -0.17 -6.86 13.83
CA ILE A 254 -1.61 -6.79 13.55
C ILE A 254 -2.37 -6.83 14.87
N GLN A 255 -3.03 -5.73 15.22
CA GLN A 255 -3.84 -5.61 16.41
C GLN A 255 -5.26 -6.10 16.14
N ILE A 256 -5.63 -7.23 16.72
CA ILE A 256 -6.97 -7.80 16.61
C ILE A 256 -7.87 -7.09 17.63
N SER A 257 -8.97 -6.50 17.16
CA SER A 257 -9.98 -5.88 18.00
C SER A 257 -11.21 -6.76 18.20
N ASN A 258 -11.45 -7.70 17.26
CA ASN A 258 -12.53 -8.68 17.32
C ASN A 258 -12.08 -9.99 16.67
N ASP A 259 -11.91 -11.04 17.47
CA ASP A 259 -11.40 -12.36 17.02
C ASP A 259 -12.25 -12.97 15.92
N LYS A 260 -13.59 -12.97 16.14
CA LYS A 260 -14.52 -13.58 15.20
C LYS A 260 -14.51 -12.84 13.86
N ASP A 261 -14.63 -11.53 13.89
CA ASP A 261 -14.65 -10.71 12.69
C ASP A 261 -13.33 -10.83 11.92
N PHE A 262 -12.20 -10.91 12.63
CA PHE A 262 -10.87 -11.07 12.02
C PHE A 262 -10.73 -12.42 11.32
N ALA A 263 -11.13 -13.52 11.98
CA ALA A 263 -11.09 -14.86 11.39
C ALA A 263 -12.05 -14.98 10.19
N ASP A 264 -13.30 -14.51 10.33
CA ASP A 264 -14.29 -14.53 9.25
C ASP A 264 -13.85 -13.69 8.05
N SER A 265 -13.13 -12.59 8.29
CA SER A 265 -12.60 -11.73 7.24
C SER A 265 -11.43 -12.39 6.51
N LEU A 266 -10.54 -13.10 7.23
CA LEU A 266 -9.49 -13.90 6.60
C LEU A 266 -10.07 -15.02 5.74
N GLU A 267 -11.09 -15.74 6.22
CA GLU A 267 -11.79 -16.75 5.41
C GLU A 267 -12.37 -16.17 4.13
N ARG A 268 -12.99 -14.98 4.22
CA ARG A 268 -13.55 -14.27 3.05
C ARG A 268 -12.45 -13.89 2.06
N LEU A 269 -11.31 -13.40 2.53
CA LEU A 269 -10.17 -13.08 1.66
C LEU A 269 -9.54 -14.33 1.02
N ILE A 270 -9.50 -15.45 1.74
CA ILE A 270 -9.04 -16.74 1.20
C ILE A 270 -9.97 -17.23 0.10
N GLN A 271 -11.29 -17.25 0.34
CA GLN A 271 -12.28 -17.61 -0.67
C GLN A 271 -12.21 -16.68 -1.89
N PHE A 272 -12.00 -15.39 -1.67
CA PHE A 272 -11.82 -14.42 -2.74
C PHE A 272 -10.56 -14.70 -3.54
N ARG A 273 -9.42 -14.91 -2.88
CA ARG A 273 -8.12 -15.26 -3.51
C ARG A 273 -8.23 -16.53 -4.36
N ASP A 274 -8.93 -17.54 -3.88
CA ASP A 274 -9.07 -18.82 -4.59
C ASP A 274 -9.90 -18.69 -5.87
N ALA A 275 -10.77 -17.67 -5.94
CA ALA A 275 -11.61 -17.37 -7.08
C ALA A 275 -11.01 -16.31 -8.03
N HIS A 276 -9.92 -15.63 -7.64
CA HIS A 276 -9.34 -14.50 -8.39
C HIS A 276 -7.81 -14.60 -8.47
N PRO A 277 -7.18 -14.08 -9.54
CA PRO A 277 -5.73 -14.11 -9.69
C PRO A 277 -5.03 -13.08 -8.80
N VAL A 278 -5.14 -13.24 -7.47
CA VAL A 278 -4.44 -12.40 -6.50
C VAL A 278 -2.94 -12.68 -6.57
N LYS A 279 -2.17 -11.69 -6.96
CA LYS A 279 -0.71 -11.78 -7.10
C LYS A 279 0.03 -11.44 -5.81
N TRP A 280 -0.41 -10.38 -5.12
CA TRP A 280 0.21 -9.89 -3.90
C TRP A 280 -0.82 -9.33 -2.93
N VAL A 281 -0.61 -9.56 -1.65
CA VAL A 281 -1.27 -8.82 -0.58
C VAL A 281 -0.42 -7.59 -0.26
N MET A 282 -1.03 -6.40 -0.29
CA MET A 282 -0.39 -5.10 -0.13
C MET A 282 -0.94 -4.40 1.11
N GLY A 283 -0.16 -4.41 2.20
CA GLY A 283 -0.57 -3.80 3.45
C GLY A 283 -0.44 -2.28 3.50
N GLY A 284 -0.89 -1.67 4.60
CA GLY A 284 -0.81 -0.23 4.84
C GLY A 284 0.59 0.25 5.22
N HIS A 285 1.39 -0.59 5.89
CA HIS A 285 2.77 -0.26 6.28
C HIS A 285 3.62 -1.51 6.54
N VAL A 286 4.88 -1.34 6.94
CA VAL A 286 5.81 -2.43 7.26
C VAL A 286 6.45 -2.17 8.61
N GLU A 287 6.33 -3.12 9.53
CA GLU A 287 7.02 -3.10 10.81
C GLU A 287 8.00 -4.28 10.96
N MET A 288 7.79 -5.38 10.21
CA MET A 288 8.67 -6.54 10.26
C MET A 288 10.02 -6.27 9.61
N MET A 289 11.05 -6.89 10.16
CA MET A 289 12.37 -6.95 9.56
C MET A 289 12.45 -8.14 8.59
N PHE A 290 13.45 -8.14 7.71
CA PHE A 290 13.73 -9.31 6.88
C PHE A 290 14.16 -10.53 7.73
N VAL A 291 14.65 -10.32 8.96
CA VAL A 291 14.90 -11.38 9.93
C VAL A 291 13.56 -11.92 10.42
N PRO A 292 13.29 -13.23 10.24
CA PRO A 292 12.00 -13.84 10.60
C PRO A 292 11.62 -13.58 12.06
N GLY A 293 10.37 -13.18 12.29
CA GLY A 293 9.81 -12.95 13.63
C GLY A 293 10.35 -11.71 14.36
N LYS A 294 11.17 -10.87 13.70
CA LYS A 294 11.66 -9.61 14.26
C LYS A 294 10.87 -8.44 13.68
N ALA A 295 10.55 -7.48 14.53
CA ALA A 295 9.86 -6.25 14.15
C ALA A 295 10.59 -5.04 14.74
N TYR A 296 10.47 -3.89 14.06
CA TYR A 296 10.94 -2.62 14.59
C TYR A 296 10.12 -2.21 15.81
N PRO A 297 10.75 -1.54 16.78
CA PRO A 297 10.02 -0.94 17.90
C PRO A 297 9.09 0.16 17.38
N ARG A 298 8.02 0.40 18.13
CA ARG A 298 7.16 1.55 17.89
C ARG A 298 7.99 2.84 17.97
N PHE A 299 7.65 3.80 17.11
CA PHE A 299 8.36 5.09 16.96
C PHE A 299 9.79 5.01 16.40
N ALA A 300 10.23 3.86 15.88
CA ALA A 300 11.50 3.79 15.20
C ALA A 300 11.51 4.69 13.95
N THR A 301 12.49 5.58 13.86
CA THR A 301 12.68 6.50 12.71
C THR A 301 13.74 6.02 11.72
N TYR A 302 14.32 4.84 11.97
CA TYR A 302 15.35 4.23 11.12
C TYR A 302 15.08 2.74 10.92
N LYS A 303 14.71 2.37 9.71
CA LYS A 303 14.22 1.02 9.37
C LYS A 303 14.92 0.44 8.13
N PRO A 304 16.28 0.29 8.12
CA PRO A 304 17.03 -0.10 6.92
C PRO A 304 16.82 -1.55 6.50
N TYR A 305 16.25 -2.39 7.34
CA TYR A 305 16.10 -3.83 7.14
C TYR A 305 14.64 -4.26 7.15
N GLU A 306 13.74 -3.40 6.66
CA GLU A 306 12.33 -3.76 6.53
C GLU A 306 12.13 -4.94 5.58
N ARG A 307 11.13 -5.75 5.92
CA ARG A 307 10.63 -6.79 5.07
C ARG A 307 10.00 -6.19 3.81
N LEU A 308 9.78 -7.02 2.79
CA LEU A 308 9.07 -6.58 1.59
C LEU A 308 7.63 -6.17 1.95
N LEU A 309 7.14 -5.13 1.29
CA LEU A 309 5.75 -4.68 1.43
C LEU A 309 4.77 -5.74 0.96
N GLN A 310 5.06 -6.34 -0.21
CA GLN A 310 4.22 -7.35 -0.83
C GLN A 310 4.35 -8.69 -0.11
N MET A 311 3.22 -9.25 0.28
CA MET A 311 3.13 -10.55 0.92
C MET A 311 2.58 -11.59 -0.07
N ASP A 312 3.06 -12.84 0.05
CA ASP A 312 2.47 -13.96 -0.67
C ASP A 312 1.02 -14.17 -0.20
N PRO A 313 0.04 -14.28 -1.11
CA PRO A 313 -1.35 -14.52 -0.75
C PRO A 313 -1.59 -15.81 0.07
N ALA A 314 -0.70 -16.80 -0.01
CA ALA A 314 -0.76 -18.00 0.83
C ALA A 314 -0.60 -17.70 2.33
N LEU A 315 -0.02 -16.55 2.70
CA LEU A 315 0.09 -16.14 4.11
C LEU A 315 -1.28 -15.84 4.76
N LEU A 316 -2.33 -15.65 3.99
CA LEU A 316 -3.70 -15.53 4.53
C LEU A 316 -4.14 -16.82 5.23
N ASP A 317 -3.75 -18.01 4.72
CA ASP A 317 -4.05 -19.29 5.35
C ASP A 317 -3.32 -19.45 6.69
N GLU A 318 -2.03 -19.06 6.71
CA GLU A 318 -1.26 -19.01 7.96
C GLU A 318 -1.90 -18.02 8.95
N GLY A 319 -2.31 -16.86 8.49
CA GLY A 319 -3.01 -15.85 9.28
C GLY A 319 -4.28 -16.40 9.91
N LEU A 320 -5.12 -17.10 9.14
CA LEU A 320 -6.37 -17.69 9.62
C LEU A 320 -6.13 -18.80 10.66
N ALA A 321 -5.18 -19.71 10.37
CA ALA A 321 -4.84 -20.79 11.30
C ALA A 321 -4.44 -20.21 12.67
N HIS A 322 -3.61 -19.18 12.66
CA HIS A 322 -3.11 -18.54 13.88
C HIS A 322 -4.12 -17.62 14.55
N ALA A 323 -4.98 -16.94 13.80
CA ALA A 323 -6.09 -16.18 14.38
C ALA A 323 -7.02 -17.09 15.19
N ARG A 324 -7.33 -18.27 14.68
CA ARG A 324 -8.13 -19.29 15.40
C ARG A 324 -7.40 -19.86 16.62
N GLU A 325 -6.08 -20.04 16.53
CA GLU A 325 -5.25 -20.52 17.65
C GLU A 325 -5.30 -19.58 18.84
N ILE A 326 -5.31 -18.24 18.59
CA ILE A 326 -5.25 -17.23 19.65
C ILE A 326 -6.60 -16.65 20.05
N ALA A 327 -7.69 -17.03 19.40
CA ALA A 327 -9.03 -16.53 19.70
C ALA A 327 -9.38 -16.72 21.19
N GLY A 328 -9.87 -15.66 21.82
CA GLY A 328 -10.20 -15.60 23.24
C GLY A 328 -9.00 -15.63 24.19
N LYS A 329 -7.78 -15.51 23.70
CA LYS A 329 -6.55 -15.53 24.52
C LYS A 329 -5.86 -14.16 24.47
N SER A 330 -5.52 -13.59 25.62
CA SER A 330 -4.68 -12.39 25.70
C SER A 330 -3.22 -12.77 25.48
N LEU A 331 -2.76 -12.73 24.23
CA LEU A 331 -1.38 -13.07 23.89
C LEU A 331 -0.87 -12.43 22.58
N MET A 332 0.45 -12.41 22.44
CA MET A 332 1.15 -12.08 21.23
C MET A 332 1.69 -13.34 20.56
N LEU A 333 1.34 -13.56 19.32
CA LEU A 333 1.82 -14.66 18.51
C LEU A 333 2.79 -14.17 17.43
N ILE A 334 4.06 -14.53 17.56
CA ILE A 334 5.11 -14.12 16.62
C ILE A 334 5.24 -15.16 15.51
N ARG A 335 5.19 -14.68 14.26
CA ARG A 335 5.43 -15.49 13.06
C ARG A 335 6.52 -14.87 12.19
N PRO A 336 7.10 -15.61 11.26
CA PRO A 336 8.18 -15.08 10.41
C PRO A 336 7.80 -13.82 9.65
N ASN A 337 6.55 -13.68 9.20
CA ASN A 337 6.08 -12.65 8.30
C ASN A 337 5.19 -11.58 8.94
N PHE A 338 4.59 -11.87 10.09
CA PHE A 338 3.68 -10.99 10.83
C PHE A 338 3.63 -11.36 12.31
N ILE A 339 3.04 -10.51 13.11
CA ILE A 339 2.80 -10.75 14.54
C ILE A 339 1.32 -10.46 14.79
N LEU A 340 0.61 -11.39 15.42
CA LEU A 340 -0.76 -11.19 15.84
C LEU A 340 -0.79 -10.76 17.31
N LEU A 341 -1.51 -9.69 17.59
CA LEU A 341 -1.72 -9.15 18.93
C LEU A 341 -3.21 -9.27 19.26
N ASN A 342 -3.55 -10.15 20.20
CA ASN A 342 -4.92 -10.30 20.66
C ASN A 342 -5.04 -9.90 22.12
N ASP A 343 -5.86 -8.87 22.41
CA ASP A 343 -6.04 -8.29 23.75
C ASP A 343 -4.72 -7.99 24.47
N VAL A 344 -3.72 -7.50 23.71
CA VAL A 344 -2.39 -7.14 24.22
C VAL A 344 -1.98 -5.81 23.66
N SER A 345 -1.50 -4.91 24.53
CA SER A 345 -0.99 -3.62 24.09
C SER A 345 0.29 -3.77 23.25
N PRO A 346 0.40 -3.10 22.11
CA PRO A 346 1.61 -3.07 21.31
C PRO A 346 2.82 -2.51 22.05
N ASP A 347 2.59 -1.65 23.08
CA ASP A 347 3.66 -0.99 23.86
C ASP A 347 4.29 -1.89 24.91
N GLN A 348 3.59 -2.96 25.32
CA GLN A 348 4.04 -3.80 26.43
C GLN A 348 5.07 -4.87 26.01
N ARG A 349 5.34 -5.06 24.72
CA ARG A 349 6.11 -6.22 24.30
C ARG A 349 6.95 -5.99 23.07
N THR A 350 8.23 -6.16 23.33
CA THR A 350 9.28 -6.46 22.38
C THR A 350 9.81 -5.34 21.52
N THR A 351 10.66 -4.58 22.14
CA THR A 351 11.85 -4.08 21.48
C THR A 351 12.80 -5.27 21.30
N VAL A 352 12.60 -6.10 20.31
CA VAL A 352 13.61 -7.11 19.97
C VAL A 352 14.45 -6.56 18.85
N TRP A 353 15.50 -5.83 19.21
CA TRP A 353 16.55 -5.47 18.27
C TRP A 353 17.27 -6.74 17.82
N PRO A 354 17.57 -6.89 16.53
CA PRO A 354 18.49 -7.92 16.07
C PRO A 354 19.86 -7.70 16.73
N GLU A 355 20.57 -8.77 17.07
CA GLU A 355 21.96 -8.68 17.49
C GLU A 355 22.77 -7.92 16.44
N GLY A 356 23.57 -6.94 16.89
CA GLY A 356 24.41 -6.10 16.02
C GLY A 356 23.72 -4.85 15.46
N VAL A 357 22.41 -4.64 15.67
CA VAL A 357 21.77 -3.34 15.40
C VAL A 357 21.87 -2.48 16.66
N PRO A 358 22.41 -1.25 16.58
CA PRO A 358 22.51 -0.37 17.75
C PRO A 358 21.13 -0.16 18.36
N ASN A 359 21.01 -0.37 19.67
CA ASN A 359 19.83 0.01 20.42
C ASN A 359 19.79 1.55 20.49
N ILE A 360 19.04 2.15 19.59
CA ILE A 360 18.89 3.60 19.56
C ILE A 360 17.51 3.86 20.16
N ASP A 361 17.51 4.47 21.34
CA ASP A 361 16.26 4.94 21.94
C ASP A 361 15.50 5.80 20.93
N PRO A 362 14.22 5.51 20.67
CA PRO A 362 13.44 6.33 19.75
C PRO A 362 13.40 7.76 20.29
N PRO A 363 13.54 8.79 19.44
CA PRO A 363 13.36 10.16 19.88
C PRO A 363 11.95 10.30 20.47
N ARG A 364 11.87 10.96 21.63
CA ARG A 364 10.57 11.26 22.25
C ARG A 364 9.73 12.06 21.26
N PRO A 365 8.44 11.78 21.12
CA PRO A 365 7.57 12.57 20.26
C PRO A 365 7.60 14.03 20.74
N PHE A 366 7.66 14.96 19.79
CA PHE A 366 7.55 16.40 20.03
C PHE A 366 6.14 16.78 20.44
#